data_95013abade26ec5de75d4388a2887088
#
_entry.id   95013abade26ec5de75d4388a2887088
#
_cell.length_a   1.000
_cell.length_b   1.000
_cell.length_c   1.000
_cell.angle_alpha   90.00
_cell.angle_beta   90.00
_cell.angle_gamma   90.00
#
_symmetry.space_group_name_H-M   'P 1'
#
loop_
_entity.id
_entity.type
_entity.pdbx_description
1 polymer ?
#
loop_
_entity_poly.entity_id
_entity_poly.type
_entity_poly.pdbx_seq_one_letter_code
_entity_poly.pdbx_strand_id
1 'polypeptide(L)'
;MHRMGTWYGIDSYVASLNAKAWQDRKAHVEAMISQAYKYMGKPWLTGCSSSPAYGVNYSGLVMQGLYAGGISPVPTSSIGHAHPGNEWNSRNLGADKHLKRVAYSQRRRGDLVFYYQLGTHTIWHVAIYLGHNRVIESWPPCVMVAPISNSQHNVIAGIKRPFI
;
A
#
# COMPACT_ATOMS: atom_id res chain seq x y z
N MET A 1 -2.95 -6.43 22.91
CA MET A 1 -2.71 -5.62 22.81
C MET A 1 -3.17 -4.88 23.35
N HIS A 2 -3.40 -4.73 23.28
CA HIS A 2 -3.70 -3.98 23.20
C HIS A 2 -3.18 -3.56 23.26
N ARG A 3 -3.68 -3.78 24.27
CA ARG A 3 -2.52 -3.58 23.60
C ARG A 3 -2.52 -2.36 22.71
N MET A 4 -1.55 -1.57 22.95
CA MET A 4 -1.37 -0.40 22.17
C MET A 4 -1.05 -0.78 20.74
N GLY A 5 -1.65 -0.12 19.83
CA GLY A 5 -1.49 -0.44 18.45
C GLY A 5 -2.30 -1.64 18.00
N THR A 6 -3.12 -2.15 18.89
CA THR A 6 -3.96 -3.29 18.56
C THR A 6 -5.32 -2.81 18.08
N TRP A 7 -5.65 -3.15 16.88
CA TRP A 7 -6.96 -2.95 16.30
C TRP A 7 -7.57 -4.29 16.01
N TYR A 8 -8.80 -4.51 16.44
CA TYR A 8 -9.46 -5.78 16.24
C TYR A 8 -8.65 -6.97 16.78
N GLY A 9 -7.87 -6.73 17.84
CA GLY A 9 -7.03 -7.76 18.42
C GLY A 9 -5.76 -8.05 17.64
N ILE A 10 -5.37 -7.17 16.72
CA ILE A 10 -4.23 -7.37 15.85
C ILE A 10 -3.15 -6.32 16.17
N ASP A 11 -1.97 -6.77 16.54
CA ASP A 11 -0.84 -5.89 16.81
C ASP A 11 -0.30 -5.31 15.51
N SER A 12 0.30 -4.14 15.61
CA SER A 12 0.96 -3.54 14.48
C SER A 12 2.12 -4.42 14.00
N TYR A 13 2.38 -4.39 12.71
CA TYR A 13 3.35 -5.25 12.06
C TYR A 13 4.16 -4.44 11.07
N VAL A 14 5.44 -4.73 10.96
CA VAL A 14 6.33 -4.16 9.96
C VAL A 14 7.03 -5.31 9.25
N ALA A 15 6.85 -5.39 7.94
CA ALA A 15 7.47 -6.44 7.15
C ALA A 15 8.98 -6.37 7.23
N SER A 16 9.63 -7.54 7.14
CA SER A 16 11.08 -7.63 7.11
C SER A 16 11.64 -6.98 5.86
N LEU A 17 12.75 -6.28 6.01
CA LEU A 17 13.46 -5.65 4.90
C LEU A 17 14.04 -6.74 4.00
N ASN A 18 13.65 -6.73 2.73
CA ASN A 18 14.09 -7.70 1.73
C ASN A 18 14.95 -7.09 0.62
N ALA A 19 14.99 -5.77 0.52
CA ALA A 19 15.86 -5.08 -0.42
C ALA A 19 16.91 -4.28 0.35
N LYS A 20 18.16 -4.35 -0.11
CA LYS A 20 19.26 -3.62 0.52
C LYS A 20 19.40 -2.25 -0.11
N ALA A 21 19.87 -1.27 0.68
CA ALA A 21 19.99 0.11 0.23
C ALA A 21 20.84 0.29 -1.04
N TRP A 22 21.81 -0.60 -1.25
CA TRP A 22 22.72 -0.53 -2.39
C TRP A 22 22.20 -1.23 -3.65
N GLN A 23 21.04 -1.89 -3.58
CA GLN A 23 20.48 -2.57 -4.73
C GLN A 23 19.77 -1.59 -5.67
N ASP A 24 19.51 -2.04 -6.90
CA ASP A 24 18.87 -1.21 -7.90
C ASP A 24 17.35 -1.12 -7.68
N ARG A 25 16.71 -0.26 -8.48
CA ARG A 25 15.27 -0.06 -8.41
C ARG A 25 14.49 -1.36 -8.54
N LYS A 26 14.92 -2.23 -9.45
CA LYS A 26 14.22 -3.50 -9.69
C LYS A 26 14.16 -4.35 -8.44
N ALA A 27 15.26 -4.45 -7.70
CA ALA A 27 15.31 -5.23 -6.47
C ALA A 27 14.34 -4.69 -5.42
N HIS A 28 14.29 -3.36 -5.26
CA HIS A 28 13.37 -2.72 -4.32
C HIS A 28 11.91 -2.93 -4.73
N VAL A 29 11.60 -2.76 -6.01
CA VAL A 29 10.25 -2.96 -6.53
C VAL A 29 9.80 -4.41 -6.35
N GLU A 30 10.63 -5.36 -6.71
CA GLU A 30 10.27 -6.78 -6.60
C GLU A 30 10.13 -7.22 -5.14
N ALA A 31 10.93 -6.67 -4.23
CA ALA A 31 10.77 -6.94 -2.79
C ALA A 31 9.42 -6.41 -2.29
N MET A 32 9.04 -5.21 -2.71
CA MET A 32 7.73 -4.63 -2.38
C MET A 32 6.59 -5.50 -2.88
N ILE A 33 6.63 -5.88 -4.13
CA ILE A 33 5.57 -6.68 -4.76
C ILE A 33 5.52 -8.08 -4.18
N SER A 34 6.67 -8.71 -3.93
CA SER A 34 6.71 -10.02 -3.26
C SER A 34 6.03 -10.00 -1.91
N GLN A 35 6.26 -8.94 -1.13
CA GLN A 35 5.59 -8.82 0.17
C GLN A 35 4.08 -8.68 0.00
N ALA A 36 3.63 -7.89 -0.97
CA ALA A 36 2.22 -7.72 -1.24
C ALA A 36 1.57 -9.06 -1.62
N TYR A 37 2.24 -9.88 -2.42
CA TYR A 37 1.73 -11.19 -2.80
C TYR A 37 1.55 -12.15 -1.64
N LYS A 38 2.27 -11.97 -0.54
CA LYS A 38 2.07 -12.79 0.66
C LYS A 38 0.68 -12.61 1.27
N TYR A 39 0.00 -11.52 0.92
CA TYR A 39 -1.34 -11.21 1.42
C TYR A 39 -2.45 -11.68 0.47
N MET A 40 -2.11 -12.30 -0.66
CA MET A 40 -3.13 -12.72 -1.64
C MET A 40 -4.21 -13.58 -0.98
N GLY A 41 -5.47 -13.19 -1.21
CA GLY A 41 -6.62 -13.88 -0.62
C GLY A 41 -6.89 -13.56 0.84
N LYS A 42 -6.03 -12.81 1.51
CA LYS A 42 -6.24 -12.43 2.91
C LYS A 42 -7.30 -11.34 3.02
N PRO A 43 -8.05 -11.32 4.13
CA PRO A 43 -9.19 -10.41 4.24
C PRO A 43 -8.79 -8.95 4.26
N TRP A 44 -9.68 -8.13 3.72
CA TRP A 44 -9.62 -6.68 3.93
C TRP A 44 -10.11 -6.39 5.35
N LEU A 45 -9.27 -5.69 6.14
CA LEU A 45 -9.57 -5.37 7.53
C LEU A 45 -9.43 -3.86 7.73
N THR A 46 -10.49 -3.21 8.18
CA THR A 46 -10.51 -1.77 8.41
C THR A 46 -9.41 -1.33 9.36
N GLY A 47 -8.64 -0.32 8.97
CA GLY A 47 -7.61 0.28 9.81
C GLY A 47 -6.42 -0.62 10.09
N CYS A 48 -6.22 -1.67 9.31
CA CYS A 48 -5.19 -2.66 9.60
C CYS A 48 -4.04 -2.66 8.60
N SER A 49 -2.83 -2.72 9.15
CA SER A 49 -1.59 -2.97 8.43
C SER A 49 -0.85 -4.08 9.18
N SER A 50 -1.36 -5.30 9.09
CA SER A 50 -0.91 -6.40 9.93
C SER A 50 -0.09 -7.42 9.16
N SER A 51 0.22 -8.55 9.81
CA SER A 51 0.99 -9.62 9.19
C SER A 51 0.13 -10.37 8.16
N PRO A 52 0.77 -11.14 7.26
CA PRO A 52 0.01 -11.95 6.29
C PRO A 52 -0.94 -12.97 6.93
N ALA A 53 -0.74 -13.28 8.23
CA ALA A 53 -1.63 -14.19 8.93
C ALA A 53 -3.03 -13.61 9.14
N TYR A 54 -3.17 -12.27 9.12
CA TYR A 54 -4.43 -11.62 9.47
C TYR A 54 -5.07 -10.90 8.29
N GLY A 55 -4.40 -9.91 7.73
CA GLY A 55 -4.93 -9.13 6.63
C GLY A 55 -4.57 -7.66 6.73
N VAL A 56 -5.04 -6.88 5.78
CA VAL A 56 -4.69 -5.46 5.62
C VAL A 56 -5.83 -4.72 4.95
N ASN A 57 -5.88 -3.38 5.13
CA ASN A 57 -6.69 -2.53 4.27
C ASN A 57 -5.88 -2.10 3.05
N TYR A 58 -6.39 -1.16 2.23
CA TYR A 58 -5.72 -0.78 0.99
C TYR A 58 -4.34 -0.17 1.24
N SER A 59 -4.24 0.82 2.13
CA SER A 59 -2.96 1.46 2.45
C SER A 59 -2.06 0.53 3.27
N GLY A 60 -2.65 -0.33 4.09
CA GLY A 60 -1.89 -1.30 4.88
C GLY A 60 -1.09 -2.25 4.01
N LEU A 61 -1.69 -2.75 2.93
CA LEU A 61 -0.97 -3.59 1.96
C LEU A 61 0.23 -2.85 1.38
N VAL A 62 0.02 -1.61 0.95
CA VAL A 62 1.07 -0.79 0.35
C VAL A 62 2.18 -0.51 1.35
N MET A 63 1.83 -0.20 2.60
CA MET A 63 2.81 0.06 3.65
C MET A 63 3.70 -1.14 3.91
N GLN A 64 3.13 -2.34 3.99
CA GLN A 64 3.92 -3.55 4.20
C GLN A 64 4.85 -3.81 3.01
N GLY A 65 4.38 -3.55 1.81
CA GLY A 65 5.22 -3.61 0.62
C GLY A 65 6.37 -2.61 0.67
N LEU A 66 6.10 -1.37 1.05
CA LEU A 66 7.12 -0.33 1.15
C LEU A 66 8.19 -0.70 2.18
N TYR A 67 7.82 -1.24 3.33
CA TYR A 67 8.79 -1.69 4.33
C TYR A 67 9.72 -2.75 3.76
N ALA A 68 9.15 -3.77 3.13
CA ALA A 68 9.96 -4.84 2.52
C ALA A 68 10.87 -4.30 1.43
N GLY A 69 10.43 -3.30 0.69
CA GLY A 69 11.20 -2.64 -0.35
C GLY A 69 12.24 -1.65 0.14
N GLY A 70 12.20 -1.26 1.43
CA GLY A 70 13.22 -0.39 2.00
C GLY A 70 12.77 1.03 2.33
N ILE A 71 11.46 1.32 2.28
CA ILE A 71 10.93 2.63 2.64
C ILE A 71 10.02 2.50 3.85
N SER A 72 10.27 3.33 4.87
CA SER A 72 9.31 3.49 5.96
C SER A 72 8.50 4.76 5.70
N PRO A 73 7.23 4.64 5.31
CA PRO A 73 6.42 5.83 5.06
C PRO A 73 5.96 6.51 6.35
N VAL A 74 6.06 5.83 7.47
CA VAL A 74 5.60 6.36 8.76
C VAL A 74 6.76 7.02 9.47
N PRO A 75 6.68 8.31 9.77
CA PRO A 75 7.81 9.02 10.37
C PRO A 75 8.04 8.71 11.84
N THR A 76 7.08 8.11 12.53
CA THR A 76 7.17 7.95 13.97
C THR A 76 7.42 6.51 14.38
N SER A 77 6.39 5.72 14.62
CA SER A 77 6.57 4.37 15.14
C SER A 77 5.73 3.37 14.37
N SER A 78 6.11 2.11 14.49
CA SER A 78 5.37 1.02 13.86
C SER A 78 3.95 0.89 14.42
N ILE A 79 3.71 1.36 15.61
CA ILE A 79 2.38 1.32 16.22
C ILE A 79 1.37 2.12 15.40
N GLY A 80 1.81 3.19 14.78
CA GLY A 80 0.93 4.03 13.97
C GLY A 80 0.22 3.29 12.85
N HIS A 81 0.74 2.16 12.41
CA HIS A 81 0.16 1.43 11.28
C HIS A 81 -1.19 0.83 11.60
N ALA A 82 -1.41 0.45 12.84
CA ALA A 82 -2.62 -0.26 13.22
C ALA A 82 -3.64 0.65 13.91
N HIS A 83 -3.36 1.94 14.01
CA HIS A 83 -4.22 2.89 14.71
C HIS A 83 -4.84 3.89 13.74
N PRO A 84 -6.16 4.01 13.70
CA PRO A 84 -6.80 5.08 12.94
C PRO A 84 -6.30 6.44 13.43
N GLY A 85 -6.08 7.34 12.49
CA GLY A 85 -5.56 8.66 12.80
C GLY A 85 -4.04 8.73 12.91
N ASN A 86 -3.37 7.60 13.15
CA ASN A 86 -1.92 7.52 13.20
C ASN A 86 -1.33 6.77 12.01
N GLU A 87 -2.12 5.91 11.40
CA GLU A 87 -1.68 5.14 10.24
C GLU A 87 -1.58 6.02 9.00
N TRP A 88 -0.72 5.65 8.10
CA TRP A 88 -0.63 6.26 6.81
C TRP A 88 -1.70 5.67 5.89
N ASN A 89 -2.83 6.31 5.85
CA ASN A 89 -3.92 5.92 4.97
C ASN A 89 -3.64 6.37 3.53
N SER A 90 -4.56 6.06 2.62
CA SER A 90 -4.39 6.37 1.20
C SER A 90 -4.22 7.87 0.96
N ARG A 91 -4.90 8.73 1.74
CA ARG A 91 -4.75 10.18 1.62
C ARG A 91 -3.37 10.63 2.03
N ASN A 92 -2.85 10.09 3.14
CA ASN A 92 -1.52 10.46 3.64
C ASN A 92 -0.43 10.06 2.64
N LEU A 93 -0.52 8.86 2.09
CA LEU A 93 0.41 8.41 1.07
C LEU A 93 0.29 9.26 -0.20
N GLY A 94 -0.93 9.59 -0.60
CA GLY A 94 -1.18 10.43 -1.77
C GLY A 94 -0.65 11.85 -1.62
N ALA A 95 -0.57 12.35 -0.39
CA ALA A 95 -0.06 13.68 -0.07
C ALA A 95 1.44 13.70 0.24
N ASP A 96 2.09 12.55 0.34
CA ASP A 96 3.49 12.45 0.73
C ASP A 96 4.39 13.02 -0.38
N LYS A 97 5.09 14.10 -0.03
CA LYS A 97 5.98 14.79 -0.97
C LYS A 97 7.27 14.02 -1.24
N HIS A 98 7.61 13.03 -0.43
CA HIS A 98 8.78 12.19 -0.65
C HIS A 98 8.53 11.16 -1.75
N LEU A 99 7.27 10.90 -2.10
CA LEU A 99 6.92 10.03 -3.21
C LEU A 99 6.81 10.87 -4.48
N LYS A 100 7.56 10.50 -5.50
CA LYS A 100 7.61 11.26 -6.75
C LYS A 100 6.31 11.09 -7.55
N ARG A 101 5.69 12.21 -7.93
CA ARG A 101 4.53 12.18 -8.82
C ARG A 101 4.96 11.81 -10.24
N VAL A 102 4.19 10.96 -10.89
CA VAL A 102 4.45 10.46 -12.24
C VAL A 102 3.18 10.62 -13.07
N ALA A 103 3.33 11.02 -14.32
CA ALA A 103 2.19 11.07 -15.24
C ALA A 103 1.63 9.66 -15.48
N TYR A 104 0.34 9.55 -15.67
CA TYR A 104 -0.30 8.25 -15.91
C TYR A 104 0.35 7.52 -17.08
N SER A 105 0.66 8.23 -18.16
CA SER A 105 1.29 7.65 -19.34
C SER A 105 2.71 7.13 -19.08
N GLN A 106 3.33 7.53 -17.99
CA GLN A 106 4.69 7.12 -17.60
C GLN A 106 4.70 6.08 -16.50
N ARG A 107 3.55 5.54 -16.15
CA ARG A 107 3.46 4.56 -15.07
C ARG A 107 4.29 3.32 -15.37
N ARG A 108 4.91 2.78 -14.33
CA ARG A 108 5.78 1.61 -14.41
C ARG A 108 5.51 0.67 -13.24
N ARG A 109 5.82 -0.61 -13.44
CA ARG A 109 5.73 -1.61 -12.37
C ARG A 109 6.43 -1.08 -11.12
N GLY A 110 5.73 -1.16 -9.97
CA GLY A 110 6.20 -0.66 -8.69
C GLY A 110 5.70 0.74 -8.34
N ASP A 111 4.97 1.39 -9.23
CA ASP A 111 4.33 2.66 -8.92
C ASP A 111 3.09 2.44 -8.06
N LEU A 112 2.68 3.47 -7.34
CA LEU A 112 1.46 3.46 -6.54
C LEU A 112 0.36 4.19 -7.30
N VAL A 113 -0.81 3.56 -7.38
CA VAL A 113 -1.99 4.12 -8.04
C VAL A 113 -2.97 4.59 -6.99
N PHE A 114 -3.35 5.85 -7.03
CA PHE A 114 -4.30 6.44 -6.09
C PHE A 114 -5.63 6.68 -6.79
N TYR A 115 -6.72 6.47 -6.06
CA TYR A 115 -8.06 6.57 -6.59
C TYR A 115 -8.91 7.52 -5.76
N TYR A 116 -9.72 8.32 -6.43
CA TYR A 116 -10.74 9.12 -5.76
C TYR A 116 -11.95 8.25 -5.41
N GLN A 117 -12.56 8.54 -4.28
CA GLN A 117 -13.89 8.03 -4.00
C GLN A 117 -14.82 8.54 -5.11
N LEU A 118 -15.65 7.66 -5.64
CA LEU A 118 -16.54 8.00 -6.76
C LEU A 118 -17.40 9.21 -6.42
N GLY A 119 -17.46 10.16 -7.35
CA GLY A 119 -18.21 11.39 -7.16
C GLY A 119 -17.52 12.44 -6.30
N THR A 120 -16.27 12.25 -5.92
CA THR A 120 -15.51 13.20 -5.08
C THR A 120 -14.11 13.38 -5.62
N HIS A 121 -13.37 14.32 -5.00
CA HIS A 121 -11.94 14.48 -5.20
C HIS A 121 -11.15 14.07 -3.95
N THR A 122 -11.72 13.16 -3.16
CA THR A 122 -11.08 12.63 -1.97
C THR A 122 -10.43 11.28 -2.30
N ILE A 123 -9.13 11.16 -2.07
CA ILE A 123 -8.42 9.89 -2.25
C ILE A 123 -8.88 8.94 -1.14
N TRP A 124 -9.32 7.74 -1.52
CA TRP A 124 -9.77 6.75 -0.57
C TRP A 124 -9.18 5.36 -0.78
N HIS A 125 -8.43 5.16 -1.87
CA HIS A 125 -7.88 3.85 -2.19
C HIS A 125 -6.50 4.02 -2.82
N VAL A 126 -5.64 3.03 -2.59
CA VAL A 126 -4.31 2.96 -3.19
C VAL A 126 -3.99 1.51 -3.52
N ALA A 127 -3.28 1.29 -4.62
CA ALA A 127 -2.87 -0.02 -5.09
C ALA A 127 -1.44 0.04 -5.62
N ILE A 128 -0.81 -1.13 -5.77
CA ILE A 128 0.52 -1.25 -6.36
C ILE A 128 0.38 -1.67 -7.81
N TYR A 129 0.97 -0.90 -8.72
CA TYR A 129 0.94 -1.19 -10.15
C TYR A 129 1.90 -2.32 -10.50
N LEU A 130 1.39 -3.32 -11.18
CA LEU A 130 2.17 -4.50 -11.58
C LEU A 130 2.67 -4.44 -13.02
N GLY A 131 2.22 -3.45 -13.79
CA GLY A 131 2.39 -3.43 -15.23
C GLY A 131 1.19 -4.03 -15.94
N HIS A 132 1.13 -3.90 -17.25
CA HIS A 132 0.08 -4.50 -18.09
C HIS A 132 -1.33 -4.12 -17.65
N ASN A 133 -1.51 -2.89 -17.16
CA ASN A 133 -2.79 -2.38 -16.68
C ASN A 133 -3.39 -3.19 -15.52
N ARG A 134 -2.55 -3.79 -14.68
CA ARG A 134 -2.94 -4.57 -13.51
C ARG A 134 -2.37 -3.99 -12.25
N VAL A 135 -3.11 -4.13 -11.16
CA VAL A 135 -2.67 -3.74 -9.82
C VAL A 135 -2.85 -4.90 -8.86
N ILE A 136 -2.07 -4.92 -7.78
CA ILE A 136 -2.36 -5.72 -6.60
C ILE A 136 -2.90 -4.78 -5.54
N GLU A 137 -4.01 -5.14 -4.92
CA GLU A 137 -4.74 -4.26 -4.03
C GLU A 137 -5.46 -5.04 -2.94
N SER A 138 -5.66 -4.41 -1.79
CA SER A 138 -6.59 -4.91 -0.79
C SER A 138 -7.90 -4.13 -0.95
N TRP A 139 -8.92 -4.82 -1.41
CA TRP A 139 -10.27 -4.28 -1.61
C TRP A 139 -11.25 -5.31 -1.08
N PRO A 140 -12.31 -4.93 -0.38
CA PRO A 140 -13.24 -5.95 0.12
C PRO A 140 -13.68 -6.90 -1.01
N PRO A 141 -13.64 -8.22 -0.79
CA PRO A 141 -13.42 -8.91 0.49
C PRO A 141 -11.96 -9.22 0.82
N CYS A 142 -11.03 -9.13 -0.12
CA CYS A 142 -9.66 -9.63 0.12
C CYS A 142 -8.63 -8.97 -0.79
N VAL A 143 -7.37 -9.29 -0.55
CA VAL A 143 -6.26 -8.90 -1.44
C VAL A 143 -6.36 -9.66 -2.74
N MET A 144 -6.26 -8.95 -3.85
CA MET A 144 -6.43 -9.51 -5.19
C MET A 144 -5.59 -8.76 -6.22
N VAL A 145 -5.37 -9.40 -7.36
CA VAL A 145 -4.88 -8.74 -8.57
C VAL A 145 -6.10 -8.40 -9.43
N ALA A 146 -6.15 -7.17 -9.90
CA ALA A 146 -7.30 -6.66 -10.64
C ALA A 146 -6.84 -5.70 -11.75
N PRO A 147 -7.72 -5.40 -12.72
CA PRO A 147 -7.43 -4.32 -13.67
C PRO A 147 -7.21 -3.00 -12.94
N ILE A 148 -6.38 -2.12 -13.52
CA ILE A 148 -6.05 -0.83 -12.91
C ILE A 148 -7.30 0.02 -12.66
N SER A 149 -8.36 -0.18 -13.43
CA SER A 149 -9.64 0.48 -13.17
C SER A 149 -10.78 -0.50 -13.37
N ASN A 150 -11.81 -0.35 -12.53
CA ASN A 150 -13.03 -1.14 -12.62
C ASN A 150 -14.22 -0.30 -12.15
N SER A 151 -15.41 -0.88 -12.07
CA SER A 151 -16.62 -0.14 -11.73
C SER A 151 -16.64 0.44 -10.32
N GLN A 152 -15.81 -0.08 -9.41
CA GLN A 152 -15.83 0.33 -8.01
C GLN A 152 -14.79 1.41 -7.70
N HIS A 153 -13.68 1.44 -8.42
CA HIS A 153 -12.62 2.42 -8.23
C HIS A 153 -11.94 2.68 -9.57
N ASN A 154 -12.62 3.42 -10.42
CA ASN A 154 -12.15 3.69 -11.77
C ASN A 154 -11.71 5.14 -12.01
N VAL A 155 -11.75 6.00 -10.98
CA VAL A 155 -11.31 7.38 -11.11
C VAL A 155 -9.94 7.53 -10.48
N ILE A 156 -8.93 7.49 -11.32
CA ILE A 156 -7.53 7.54 -10.86
C ILE A 156 -7.18 8.98 -10.50
N ALA A 157 -6.74 9.17 -9.25
CA ALA A 157 -6.32 10.46 -8.74
C ALA A 157 -4.90 10.80 -9.17
N GLY A 158 -4.03 9.82 -9.27
CA GLY A 158 -2.65 10.03 -9.68
C GLY A 158 -1.78 8.81 -9.45
N ILE A 159 -0.55 8.91 -9.92
CA ILE A 159 0.46 7.88 -9.80
C ILE A 159 1.65 8.48 -9.05
N LYS A 160 2.21 7.73 -8.10
CA LYS A 160 3.45 8.10 -7.42
C LYS A 160 4.45 6.97 -7.45
N ARG A 161 5.73 7.33 -7.50
CA ARG A 161 6.83 6.36 -7.63
C ARG A 161 7.67 6.37 -6.37
N PRO A 162 7.61 5.30 -5.55
CA PRO A 162 8.42 5.23 -4.33
C PRO A 162 9.89 4.91 -4.60
N PHE A 163 10.18 4.11 -5.60
CA PHE A 163 11.54 3.71 -5.93
C PHE A 163 11.93 4.27 -7.29
N ILE A 164 12.97 5.10 -7.29
CA ILE A 164 13.44 5.80 -8.47
C ILE A 164 14.50 4.98 -9.22
#